data_66b398c58e629a161bfda6bd4640e598
#
_entry.id   66b398c58e629a161bfda6bd4640e598
#
_cell.length_a   1.000
_cell.length_b   1.000
_cell.length_c   1.000
_cell.angle_alpha   90.00
_cell.angle_beta   90.00
_cell.angle_gamma   90.00
#
_symmetry.space_group_name_H-M   'P 1'
#
loop_
_entity.id
_entity.type
_entity.pdbx_description
1 polymer ?
#
loop_
_entity_poly.entity_id
_entity_poly.type
_entity_poly.pdbx_seq_one_letter_code
_entity_poly.pdbx_strand_id
1 'polypeptide(L)'
;MNGIGQWTLVSYLIEKFGIAGTVGATAITIGGVFLCIVIPYLLGSINFGVIISRKEYHDDVRTHGSGNAGATNMLRTYGVKAAVLTMAGDMLKAVVAVGLGYLIVGTNVLLTDPTTGDVFHYKDQFGAAIAGLFVMLGHMFPVYFKFKGGKGVATSAMVILMISPITCLFCFLIFMIIVVGTKYVSLGSIMGVIFYPILLTAFSGGQNPTACIMAVLMALAVVFMHRENIQRLRDGNERKISLGKKKAEGETVETPVRTKKKKK
;
A
#
# COMPACT_ATOMS: atom_id res chain seq x y z
N MET A 1 -27.42 -7.06 23.45
CA MET A 1 -25.97 -7.46 23.44
C MET A 1 -25.24 -6.54 22.48
N ASN A 2 -24.71 -5.44 23.00
CA ASN A 2 -24.07 -4.40 22.17
C ASN A 2 -22.66 -4.86 21.84
N GLY A 3 -22.46 -5.24 20.59
CA GLY A 3 -21.19 -5.77 20.08
C GLY A 3 -20.08 -4.72 20.10
N ILE A 4 -18.90 -5.14 20.48
CA ILE A 4 -17.62 -4.40 20.57
C ILE A 4 -17.19 -3.73 19.22
N GLY A 5 -18.00 -3.79 18.17
CA GLY A 5 -17.65 -3.35 16.82
C GLY A 5 -18.06 -1.92 16.43
N GLN A 6 -18.57 -1.10 17.34
CA GLN A 6 -19.18 0.19 16.98
C GLN A 6 -18.43 1.46 17.44
N TRP A 7 -17.33 1.34 18.19
CA TRP A 7 -16.59 2.50 18.69
C TRP A 7 -15.60 3.02 17.67
N THR A 8 -16.05 3.99 16.90
CA THR A 8 -15.16 4.78 16.02
C THR A 8 -15.10 6.21 16.53
N LEU A 9 -14.08 6.95 16.12
CA LEU A 9 -13.98 8.37 16.47
C LEU A 9 -15.24 9.13 16.01
N VAL A 10 -15.73 8.82 14.81
CA VAL A 10 -16.93 9.46 14.24
C VAL A 10 -18.18 9.14 15.09
N SER A 11 -18.42 7.88 15.42
CA SER A 11 -19.58 7.51 16.24
C SER A 11 -19.49 8.07 17.66
N TYR A 12 -18.30 8.06 18.27
CA TYR A 12 -18.07 8.67 19.58
C TYR A 12 -18.36 10.17 19.60
N LEU A 13 -17.90 10.91 18.58
CA LEU A 13 -18.16 12.36 18.50
C LEU A 13 -19.64 12.69 18.32
N ILE A 14 -20.33 11.92 17.48
CA ILE A 14 -21.77 12.08 17.26
C ILE A 14 -22.55 11.87 18.58
N GLU A 15 -22.22 10.81 19.32
CA GLU A 15 -22.87 10.50 20.60
C GLU A 15 -22.53 11.54 21.69
N LYS A 16 -21.24 11.83 21.88
CA LYS A 16 -20.75 12.73 22.94
C LYS A 16 -21.31 14.15 22.83
N PHE A 17 -21.45 14.66 21.62
CA PHE A 17 -21.96 16.02 21.40
C PHE A 17 -23.49 16.06 21.19
N GLY A 18 -24.18 14.93 21.31
CA GLY A 18 -25.65 14.87 21.16
C GLY A 18 -26.12 15.32 19.78
N ILE A 19 -25.29 15.12 18.73
CA ILE A 19 -25.57 15.59 17.38
C ILE A 19 -26.58 14.62 16.73
N ALA A 20 -27.84 14.75 17.15
CA ALA A 20 -28.94 13.91 16.65
C ALA A 20 -29.50 14.34 15.28
N GLY A 21 -28.98 15.45 14.70
CA GLY A 21 -29.43 15.96 13.41
C GLY A 21 -28.61 15.40 12.24
N THR A 22 -29.29 15.12 11.12
CA THR A 22 -28.66 14.57 9.89
C THR A 22 -27.50 15.44 9.38
N VAL A 23 -27.59 16.77 9.45
CA VAL A 23 -26.57 17.70 8.96
C VAL A 23 -25.28 17.62 9.79
N GLY A 24 -25.38 17.62 11.13
CA GLY A 24 -24.21 17.54 12.01
C GLY A 24 -23.47 16.20 11.91
N ALA A 25 -24.22 15.08 11.93
CA ALA A 25 -23.65 13.75 11.77
C ALA A 25 -22.96 13.59 10.41
N THR A 26 -23.56 14.12 9.34
CA THR A 26 -22.97 14.12 8.01
C THR A 26 -21.64 14.91 7.97
N ALA A 27 -21.61 16.10 8.58
CA ALA A 27 -20.39 16.92 8.63
C ALA A 27 -19.25 16.22 9.36
N ILE A 28 -19.53 15.55 10.49
CA ILE A 28 -18.52 14.77 11.24
C ILE A 28 -18.03 13.58 10.41
N THR A 29 -18.93 12.88 9.72
CA THR A 29 -18.58 11.76 8.85
C THR A 29 -17.69 12.21 7.70
N ILE A 30 -18.02 13.32 7.03
CA ILE A 30 -17.19 13.90 5.97
C ILE A 30 -15.79 14.27 6.51
N GLY A 31 -15.73 14.87 7.70
CA GLY A 31 -14.46 15.16 8.38
C GLY A 31 -13.63 13.89 8.65
N GLY A 32 -14.27 12.82 9.12
CA GLY A 32 -13.64 11.52 9.32
C GLY A 32 -13.09 10.92 8.02
N VAL A 33 -13.87 10.97 6.94
CA VAL A 33 -13.44 10.52 5.61
C VAL A 33 -12.25 11.35 5.10
N PHE A 34 -12.30 12.67 5.28
CA PHE A 34 -11.17 13.54 4.93
C PHE A 34 -9.89 13.16 5.69
N LEU A 35 -9.99 12.85 6.98
CA LEU A 35 -8.84 12.35 7.76
C LEU A 35 -8.34 11.00 7.23
N CYS A 36 -9.24 10.09 6.81
CA CYS A 36 -8.88 8.81 6.19
C CYS A 36 -8.20 8.96 4.80
N ILE A 37 -8.29 10.13 4.18
CA ILE A 37 -7.59 10.48 2.95
C ILE A 37 -6.21 11.07 3.28
N VAL A 38 -6.20 12.14 4.06
CA VAL A 38 -5.00 12.97 4.27
C VAL A 38 -3.94 12.24 5.10
N ILE A 39 -4.31 11.69 6.25
CA ILE A 39 -3.35 11.05 7.15
C ILE A 39 -2.70 9.82 6.49
N PRO A 40 -3.44 8.86 5.89
CA PRO A 40 -2.86 7.74 5.16
C PRO A 40 -1.98 8.15 3.99
N TYR A 41 -2.35 9.19 3.23
CA TYR A 41 -1.52 9.69 2.15
C TYR A 41 -0.19 10.25 2.65
N LEU A 42 -0.20 11.02 3.75
CA LEU A 42 1.03 11.54 4.35
C LEU A 42 1.91 10.43 4.93
N LEU A 43 1.31 9.43 5.61
CA LEU A 43 2.03 8.23 6.08
C LEU A 43 2.62 7.44 4.91
N GLY A 44 1.83 7.25 3.86
CA GLY A 44 2.27 6.61 2.62
C GLY A 44 3.46 7.31 1.98
N SER A 45 3.47 8.64 2.05
CA SER A 45 4.54 9.48 1.49
C SER A 45 5.89 9.33 2.20
N ILE A 46 5.95 8.70 3.38
CA ILE A 46 7.19 8.27 4.03
C ILE A 46 7.78 7.13 3.19
N ASN A 47 8.80 7.40 2.39
CA ASN A 47 9.42 6.42 1.52
C ASN A 47 10.66 5.83 2.16
N PHE A 48 10.55 4.61 2.70
CA PHE A 48 11.63 3.96 3.43
C PHE A 48 12.83 3.64 2.52
N GLY A 49 12.64 3.31 1.26
CA GLY A 49 13.74 3.08 0.33
C GLY A 49 14.63 4.32 0.16
N VAL A 50 14.02 5.49 -0.02
CA VAL A 50 14.77 6.76 -0.13
C VAL A 50 15.41 7.14 1.21
N ILE A 51 14.70 6.96 2.32
CA ILE A 51 15.23 7.30 3.65
C ILE A 51 16.43 6.44 3.99
N ILE A 52 16.34 5.12 3.81
CA ILE A 52 17.40 4.17 4.12
C ILE A 52 18.59 4.41 3.19
N SER A 53 18.37 4.57 1.88
CA SER A 53 19.47 4.82 0.95
C SER A 53 20.25 6.09 1.29
N ARG A 54 19.55 7.17 1.66
CA ARG A 54 20.20 8.43 2.05
C ARG A 54 20.90 8.37 3.41
N LYS A 55 20.29 7.71 4.42
CA LYS A 55 20.85 7.63 5.78
C LYS A 55 22.03 6.67 5.88
N GLU A 56 21.87 5.45 5.36
CA GLU A 56 22.85 4.38 5.56
C GLU A 56 23.91 4.34 4.47
N TYR A 57 23.54 4.74 3.24
CA TYR A 57 24.44 4.63 2.07
C TYR A 57 24.87 5.98 1.50
N HIS A 58 24.37 7.10 2.05
CA HIS A 58 24.65 8.47 1.58
C HIS A 58 24.38 8.69 0.10
N ASP A 59 23.34 8.01 -0.42
CA ASP A 59 23.03 7.92 -1.84
C ASP A 59 21.49 7.88 -2.05
N ASP A 60 21.03 8.03 -3.29
CA ASP A 60 19.61 7.96 -3.63
C ASP A 60 19.35 6.75 -4.53
N VAL A 61 18.68 5.73 -4.00
CA VAL A 61 18.35 4.50 -4.73
C VAL A 61 17.66 4.74 -6.08
N ARG A 62 17.04 5.90 -6.26
CA ARG A 62 16.32 6.26 -7.49
C ARG A 62 17.27 6.65 -8.64
N THR A 63 18.56 6.84 -8.37
CA THR A 63 19.58 7.05 -9.40
C THR A 63 20.20 5.73 -9.88
N HIS A 64 19.84 4.60 -9.28
CA HIS A 64 20.39 3.28 -9.57
C HIS A 64 19.37 2.28 -10.08
N GLY A 65 19.85 1.28 -10.78
CA GLY A 65 19.09 0.10 -11.19
C GLY A 65 17.85 0.43 -12.01
N SER A 66 16.66 0.22 -11.44
CA SER A 66 15.38 0.53 -12.10
C SER A 66 14.88 1.95 -11.84
N GLY A 67 15.60 2.77 -11.11
CA GLY A 67 15.17 4.11 -10.71
C GLY A 67 14.00 4.13 -9.70
N ASN A 68 13.59 2.96 -9.19
CA ASN A 68 12.45 2.82 -8.29
C ASN A 68 12.88 2.76 -6.82
N ALA A 69 12.13 3.37 -5.92
CA ALA A 69 12.43 3.40 -4.49
C ALA A 69 11.94 2.17 -3.71
N GLY A 70 11.56 1.08 -4.38
CA GLY A 70 11.03 -0.12 -3.74
C GLY A 70 12.08 -1.16 -3.36
N ALA A 71 11.67 -2.12 -2.52
CA ALA A 71 12.53 -3.16 -1.95
C ALA A 71 13.34 -3.97 -3.00
N THR A 72 12.76 -4.25 -4.18
CA THR A 72 13.47 -4.98 -5.25
C THR A 72 14.67 -4.20 -5.79
N ASN A 73 14.56 -2.87 -5.91
CA ASN A 73 15.69 -2.04 -6.32
C ASN A 73 16.72 -1.91 -5.20
N MET A 74 16.25 -1.75 -3.95
CA MET A 74 17.13 -1.76 -2.77
C MET A 74 17.92 -3.07 -2.65
N LEU A 75 17.27 -4.23 -2.94
CA LEU A 75 17.95 -5.53 -2.97
C LEU A 75 19.12 -5.56 -3.98
N ARG A 76 18.87 -5.04 -5.17
CA ARG A 76 19.87 -5.03 -6.26
C ARG A 76 21.02 -4.08 -6.00
N THR A 77 20.73 -2.92 -5.39
CA THR A 77 21.71 -1.85 -5.20
C THR A 77 22.49 -2.00 -3.89
N TYR A 78 21.80 -2.32 -2.79
CA TYR A 78 22.37 -2.29 -1.45
C TYR A 78 22.26 -3.64 -0.69
N GLY A 79 21.68 -4.65 -1.31
CA GLY A 79 21.60 -6.00 -0.77
C GLY A 79 20.40 -6.26 0.13
N VAL A 80 20.41 -7.46 0.74
CA VAL A 80 19.23 -8.04 1.43
C VAL A 80 18.77 -7.20 2.63
N LYS A 81 19.72 -6.71 3.46
CA LYS A 81 19.39 -5.91 4.65
C LYS A 81 18.59 -4.68 4.30
N ALA A 82 19.03 -3.92 3.30
CA ALA A 82 18.35 -2.71 2.82
C ALA A 82 16.96 -3.02 2.27
N ALA A 83 16.83 -4.11 1.51
CA ALA A 83 15.55 -4.53 0.95
C ALA A 83 14.53 -4.93 2.03
N VAL A 84 14.96 -5.71 3.03
CA VAL A 84 14.10 -6.16 4.12
C VAL A 84 13.61 -4.98 4.96
N LEU A 85 14.52 -4.06 5.33
CA LEU A 85 14.15 -2.86 6.09
C LEU A 85 13.19 -1.96 5.31
N THR A 86 13.43 -1.78 4.01
CA THR A 86 12.52 -1.01 3.13
C THR A 86 11.14 -1.67 3.07
N MET A 87 11.09 -2.97 2.85
CA MET A 87 9.84 -3.72 2.77
C MET A 87 9.07 -3.67 4.09
N ALA A 88 9.75 -3.91 5.22
CA ALA A 88 9.15 -3.86 6.55
C ALA A 88 8.57 -2.46 6.86
N GLY A 89 9.30 -1.39 6.56
CA GLY A 89 8.81 -0.02 6.73
C GLY A 89 7.60 0.29 5.84
N ASP A 90 7.63 -0.12 4.57
CA ASP A 90 6.52 0.09 3.64
C ASP A 90 5.27 -0.72 3.99
N MET A 91 5.44 -1.89 4.58
CA MET A 91 4.33 -2.71 5.11
C MET A 91 3.78 -2.11 6.41
N LEU A 92 4.65 -1.69 7.34
CA LEU A 92 4.24 -1.14 8.63
C LEU A 92 3.41 0.15 8.48
N LYS A 93 3.81 1.07 7.57
CA LYS A 93 3.01 2.28 7.32
C LYS A 93 1.60 1.95 6.80
N ALA A 94 1.44 0.86 6.02
CA ALA A 94 0.14 0.41 5.55
C ALA A 94 -0.71 -0.15 6.71
N VAL A 95 -0.11 -0.93 7.62
CA VAL A 95 -0.79 -1.41 8.84
C VAL A 95 -1.32 -0.24 9.66
N VAL A 96 -0.46 0.75 9.93
CA VAL A 96 -0.86 1.94 10.70
C VAL A 96 -1.98 2.71 10.00
N ALA A 97 -1.84 2.96 8.70
CA ALA A 97 -2.82 3.73 7.92
C ALA A 97 -4.20 3.04 7.87
N VAL A 98 -4.24 1.74 7.55
CA VAL A 98 -5.49 0.97 7.49
C VAL A 98 -6.11 0.85 8.88
N GLY A 99 -5.28 0.63 9.93
CA GLY A 99 -5.73 0.64 11.32
C GLY A 99 -6.39 1.97 11.72
N LEU A 100 -5.80 3.10 11.33
CA LEU A 100 -6.41 4.42 11.52
C LEU A 100 -7.75 4.53 10.77
N GLY A 101 -7.85 4.00 9.55
CA GLY A 101 -9.11 3.96 8.81
C GLY A 101 -10.22 3.24 9.57
N TYR A 102 -9.91 2.08 10.17
CA TYR A 102 -10.84 1.36 11.05
C TYR A 102 -11.21 2.17 12.30
N LEU A 103 -10.26 2.86 12.92
CA LEU A 103 -10.50 3.63 14.14
C LEU A 103 -11.29 4.91 13.90
N ILE A 104 -11.10 5.58 12.76
CA ILE A 104 -11.70 6.89 12.48
C ILE A 104 -13.15 6.73 12.02
N VAL A 105 -13.39 5.95 10.96
CA VAL A 105 -14.73 5.81 10.36
C VAL A 105 -15.34 4.44 10.63
N GLY A 106 -14.51 3.41 10.86
CA GLY A 106 -14.97 2.06 11.19
C GLY A 106 -15.41 1.22 10.00
N THR A 107 -16.19 0.18 10.35
CA THR A 107 -16.69 -0.82 9.41
C THR A 107 -18.14 -0.60 9.02
N ASN A 108 -18.83 0.39 9.61
CA ASN A 108 -20.25 0.62 9.39
C ASN A 108 -20.46 2.03 8.86
N VAL A 109 -20.98 2.13 7.65
CA VAL A 109 -21.58 3.37 7.16
C VAL A 109 -23.06 3.34 7.52
N LEU A 110 -23.48 4.31 8.31
CA LEU A 110 -24.92 4.51 8.57
C LEU A 110 -25.48 5.31 7.39
N LEU A 111 -26.22 4.67 6.53
CA LEU A 111 -26.98 5.34 5.49
C LEU A 111 -28.43 5.44 5.97
N THR A 112 -28.95 6.66 6.08
CA THR A 112 -30.35 6.89 6.38
C THR A 112 -31.09 7.10 5.07
N ASP A 113 -32.12 6.31 4.82
CA ASP A 113 -33.03 6.55 3.69
C ASP A 113 -33.75 7.88 3.94
N PRO A 114 -33.58 8.89 3.07
CA PRO A 114 -34.19 10.20 3.26
C PRO A 114 -35.73 10.18 3.15
N THR A 115 -36.31 9.10 2.62
CA THR A 115 -37.76 8.97 2.42
C THR A 115 -38.46 8.20 3.53
N THR A 116 -37.82 7.16 4.07
CA THR A 116 -38.38 6.30 5.12
C THR A 116 -37.85 6.57 6.51
N GLY A 117 -36.68 7.22 6.61
CA GLY A 117 -35.93 7.39 7.85
C GLY A 117 -35.24 6.12 8.34
N ASP A 118 -35.29 5.04 7.57
CA ASP A 118 -34.68 3.77 7.94
C ASP A 118 -33.17 3.88 7.93
N VAL A 119 -32.51 3.33 8.95
CA VAL A 119 -31.05 3.32 9.06
C VAL A 119 -30.52 1.98 8.57
N PHE A 120 -29.84 2.00 7.45
CA PHE A 120 -29.15 0.83 6.92
C PHE A 120 -27.75 0.73 7.50
N HIS A 121 -27.49 -0.33 8.25
CA HIS A 121 -26.16 -0.69 8.71
C HIS A 121 -25.39 -1.41 7.60
N TYR A 122 -24.55 -0.69 6.89
CA TYR A 122 -23.70 -1.28 5.87
C TYR A 122 -22.40 -1.74 6.53
N LYS A 123 -22.18 -3.06 6.59
CA LYS A 123 -20.87 -3.63 7.00
C LYS A 123 -19.88 -3.49 5.85
N ASP A 124 -19.44 -2.27 5.60
CA ASP A 124 -18.40 -1.99 4.62
C ASP A 124 -17.12 -1.55 5.36
N GLN A 125 -16.00 -2.08 4.96
CA GLN A 125 -14.70 -1.66 5.49
C GLN A 125 -14.29 -0.28 4.93
N PHE A 126 -15.21 0.66 4.95
CA PHE A 126 -15.18 1.95 4.27
C PHE A 126 -13.92 2.76 4.61
N GLY A 127 -13.70 3.05 5.90
CA GLY A 127 -12.55 3.83 6.34
C GLY A 127 -11.22 3.14 6.03
N ALA A 128 -11.15 1.82 6.25
CA ALA A 128 -9.97 1.01 5.96
C ALA A 128 -9.65 0.95 4.46
N ALA A 129 -10.66 0.80 3.61
CA ALA A 129 -10.49 0.73 2.17
C ALA A 129 -9.98 2.06 1.58
N ILE A 130 -10.57 3.19 2.03
CA ILE A 130 -10.10 4.53 1.65
C ILE A 130 -8.65 4.74 2.12
N ALA A 131 -8.38 4.49 3.40
CA ALA A 131 -7.03 4.63 3.96
C ALA A 131 -6.01 3.76 3.24
N GLY A 132 -6.39 2.54 2.86
CA GLY A 132 -5.58 1.62 2.07
C GLY A 132 -5.22 2.15 0.69
N LEU A 133 -6.17 2.71 -0.03
CA LEU A 133 -5.90 3.37 -1.32
C LEU A 133 -4.95 4.56 -1.15
N PHE A 134 -5.21 5.43 -0.17
CA PHE A 134 -4.44 6.67 -0.02
C PHE A 134 -3.03 6.43 0.54
N VAL A 135 -2.80 5.45 1.42
CA VAL A 135 -1.43 5.08 1.83
C VAL A 135 -0.63 4.53 0.66
N MET A 136 -1.27 3.78 -0.24
CA MET A 136 -0.63 3.27 -1.45
C MET A 136 -0.33 4.40 -2.44
N LEU A 137 -1.25 5.33 -2.66
CA LEU A 137 -1.02 6.51 -3.51
C LEU A 137 0.09 7.39 -2.94
N GLY A 138 0.14 7.59 -1.60
CA GLY A 138 1.24 8.28 -0.94
C GLY A 138 2.59 7.59 -1.15
N HIS A 139 2.64 6.25 -1.12
CA HIS A 139 3.86 5.51 -1.43
C HIS A 139 4.29 5.66 -2.90
N MET A 140 3.34 5.70 -3.84
CA MET A 140 3.63 5.85 -5.26
C MET A 140 4.02 7.28 -5.63
N PHE A 141 3.30 8.25 -5.07
CA PHE A 141 3.46 9.68 -5.34
C PHE A 141 3.74 10.47 -4.06
N PRO A 142 4.89 10.22 -3.40
CA PRO A 142 5.19 10.78 -2.10
C PRO A 142 5.45 12.30 -2.16
N VAL A 143 4.65 13.09 -1.43
CA VAL A 143 4.79 14.56 -1.38
C VAL A 143 6.18 14.98 -0.88
N TYR A 144 6.77 14.24 0.06
CA TYR A 144 8.09 14.55 0.63
C TYR A 144 9.26 14.29 -0.33
N PHE A 145 9.02 13.57 -1.43
CA PHE A 145 10.07 13.11 -2.36
C PHE A 145 9.79 13.47 -3.82
N LYS A 146 9.17 14.66 -4.04
CA LYS A 146 8.85 15.21 -5.37
C LYS A 146 7.98 14.25 -6.21
N PHE A 147 7.05 13.56 -5.56
CA PHE A 147 6.11 12.61 -6.18
C PHE A 147 6.77 11.43 -6.92
N LYS A 148 8.03 11.10 -6.61
CA LYS A 148 8.77 9.99 -7.18
C LYS A 148 8.99 8.90 -6.12
N GLY A 149 8.09 7.92 -6.07
CA GLY A 149 8.08 6.86 -5.08
C GLY A 149 8.28 5.45 -5.63
N GLY A 150 7.65 4.47 -4.98
CA GLY A 150 7.66 3.07 -5.34
C GLY A 150 6.50 2.66 -6.25
N LYS A 151 6.30 1.36 -6.46
CA LYS A 151 5.20 0.80 -7.27
C LYS A 151 4.02 0.31 -6.44
N GLY A 152 4.11 0.38 -5.13
CA GLY A 152 3.03 0.06 -4.22
C GLY A 152 2.82 -1.43 -3.94
N VAL A 153 3.64 -2.36 -4.44
CA VAL A 153 3.41 -3.81 -4.31
C VAL A 153 3.39 -4.27 -2.85
N ALA A 154 4.42 -3.95 -2.06
CA ALA A 154 4.48 -4.35 -0.65
C ALA A 154 3.39 -3.65 0.18
N THR A 155 3.16 -2.37 -0.10
CA THR A 155 2.11 -1.59 0.55
C THR A 155 0.72 -2.14 0.24
N SER A 156 0.41 -2.44 -1.03
CA SER A 156 -0.87 -3.04 -1.42
C SER A 156 -1.05 -4.43 -0.84
N ALA A 157 -0.02 -5.27 -0.83
CA ALA A 157 -0.11 -6.61 -0.22
C ALA A 157 -0.51 -6.54 1.26
N MET A 158 0.03 -5.57 2.02
CA MET A 158 -0.35 -5.38 3.42
C MET A 158 -1.76 -4.82 3.57
N VAL A 159 -2.18 -3.88 2.69
CA VAL A 159 -3.57 -3.40 2.64
C VAL A 159 -4.54 -4.56 2.40
N ILE A 160 -4.25 -5.41 1.40
CA ILE A 160 -5.07 -6.59 1.08
C ILE A 160 -5.15 -7.54 2.28
N LEU A 161 -4.03 -7.78 2.96
CA LEU A 161 -3.98 -8.63 4.15
C LEU A 161 -4.87 -8.09 5.27
N MET A 162 -4.86 -6.79 5.50
CA MET A 162 -5.66 -6.14 6.54
C MET A 162 -7.18 -6.11 6.22
N ILE A 163 -7.54 -6.03 4.94
CA ILE A 163 -8.94 -6.00 4.48
C ILE A 163 -9.50 -7.42 4.37
N SER A 164 -8.77 -8.34 3.75
CA SER A 164 -9.19 -9.72 3.53
C SER A 164 -7.99 -10.66 3.49
N PRO A 165 -7.64 -11.30 4.62
CA PRO A 165 -6.53 -12.26 4.67
C PRO A 165 -6.63 -13.38 3.65
N ILE A 166 -7.84 -13.90 3.41
CA ILE A 166 -8.07 -14.97 2.42
C ILE A 166 -7.79 -14.48 1.00
N THR A 167 -8.24 -13.28 0.65
CA THR A 167 -7.94 -12.66 -0.65
C THR A 167 -6.44 -12.44 -0.81
N CYS A 168 -5.75 -11.97 0.24
CA CYS A 168 -4.31 -11.80 0.23
C CYS A 168 -3.58 -13.11 -0.03
N LEU A 169 -4.01 -14.20 0.62
CA LEU A 169 -3.43 -15.53 0.42
C LEU A 169 -3.51 -15.95 -1.05
N PHE A 170 -4.69 -15.83 -1.67
CA PHE A 170 -4.85 -16.23 -3.08
C PHE A 170 -4.10 -15.31 -4.04
N CYS A 171 -4.09 -13.99 -3.82
CA CYS A 171 -3.26 -13.06 -4.60
C CYS A 171 -1.76 -13.40 -4.49
N PHE A 172 -1.30 -13.75 -3.28
CA PHE A 172 0.08 -14.19 -3.05
C PHE A 172 0.40 -15.52 -3.74
N LEU A 173 -0.51 -16.49 -3.72
CA LEU A 173 -0.33 -17.76 -4.45
C LEU A 173 -0.23 -17.52 -5.96
N ILE A 174 -1.09 -16.68 -6.54
CA ILE A 174 -1.00 -16.29 -7.96
C ILE A 174 0.35 -15.62 -8.25
N PHE A 175 0.76 -14.67 -7.42
CA PHE A 175 2.07 -14.03 -7.51
C PHE A 175 3.20 -15.06 -7.51
N MET A 176 3.20 -15.99 -6.55
CA MET A 176 4.25 -17.01 -6.41
C MET A 176 4.30 -17.98 -7.58
N ILE A 177 3.15 -18.47 -8.05
CA ILE A 177 3.07 -19.37 -9.23
C ILE A 177 3.72 -18.70 -10.44
N ILE A 178 3.38 -17.44 -10.69
CA ILE A 178 3.92 -16.69 -11.83
C ILE A 178 5.42 -16.41 -11.66
N VAL A 179 5.86 -15.98 -10.47
CA VAL A 179 7.28 -15.68 -10.23
C VAL A 179 8.13 -16.94 -10.30
N VAL A 180 7.68 -18.05 -9.74
CA VAL A 180 8.41 -19.32 -9.80
C VAL A 180 8.52 -19.84 -11.23
N GLY A 181 7.41 -19.78 -11.99
CA GLY A 181 7.37 -20.25 -13.38
C GLY A 181 8.15 -19.37 -14.35
N THR A 182 7.99 -18.04 -14.26
CA THR A 182 8.53 -17.10 -15.26
C THR A 182 9.82 -16.40 -14.84
N LYS A 183 10.11 -16.34 -13.53
CA LYS A 183 11.17 -15.53 -12.89
C LYS A 183 10.94 -14.00 -12.99
N TYR A 184 9.76 -13.55 -13.45
CA TYR A 184 9.42 -12.13 -13.55
C TYR A 184 8.60 -11.67 -12.35
N VAL A 185 9.23 -10.96 -11.41
CA VAL A 185 8.55 -10.38 -10.22
C VAL A 185 7.48 -9.35 -10.65
N SER A 186 7.76 -8.55 -11.67
CA SER A 186 6.83 -7.55 -12.19
C SER A 186 5.55 -8.18 -12.73
N LEU A 187 5.65 -9.29 -13.48
CA LEU A 187 4.49 -10.00 -14.00
C LEU A 187 3.64 -10.59 -12.86
N GLY A 188 4.29 -11.24 -11.88
CA GLY A 188 3.60 -11.73 -10.70
C GLY A 188 2.86 -10.62 -9.94
N SER A 189 3.50 -9.45 -9.76
CA SER A 189 2.88 -8.31 -9.07
C SER A 189 1.67 -7.76 -9.81
N ILE A 190 1.76 -7.63 -11.14
CA ILE A 190 0.65 -7.17 -11.99
C ILE A 190 -0.52 -8.15 -11.90
N MET A 191 -0.27 -9.44 -12.05
CA MET A 191 -1.34 -10.44 -12.01
C MET A 191 -1.95 -10.55 -10.62
N GLY A 192 -1.13 -10.58 -9.56
CA GLY A 192 -1.64 -10.63 -8.19
C GLY A 192 -2.59 -9.47 -7.88
N VAL A 193 -2.28 -8.25 -8.35
CA VAL A 193 -3.15 -7.10 -8.10
C VAL A 193 -4.37 -7.03 -9.03
N ILE A 194 -4.29 -7.55 -10.26
CA ILE A 194 -5.46 -7.65 -11.16
C ILE A 194 -6.50 -8.61 -10.59
N PHE A 195 -6.07 -9.71 -9.99
CA PHE A 195 -6.97 -10.66 -9.35
C PHE A 195 -7.53 -10.17 -8.01
N TYR A 196 -6.95 -9.14 -7.39
CA TYR A 196 -7.40 -8.61 -6.10
C TYR A 196 -8.90 -8.22 -6.09
N PRO A 197 -9.41 -7.32 -6.95
CA PRO A 197 -10.83 -6.95 -6.93
C PRO A 197 -11.75 -8.15 -7.25
N ILE A 198 -11.33 -9.06 -8.12
CA ILE A 198 -12.11 -10.25 -8.51
C ILE A 198 -12.27 -11.18 -7.30
N LEU A 199 -11.19 -11.51 -6.64
CA LEU A 199 -11.18 -12.40 -5.49
C LEU A 199 -11.86 -11.76 -4.27
N LEU A 200 -11.65 -10.44 -4.06
CA LEU A 200 -12.31 -9.73 -2.98
C LEU A 200 -13.84 -9.77 -3.15
N THR A 201 -14.34 -9.50 -4.34
CA THR A 201 -15.77 -9.57 -4.65
C THR A 201 -16.32 -10.99 -4.45
N ALA A 202 -15.59 -11.99 -4.94
CA ALA A 202 -15.99 -13.41 -4.80
C ALA A 202 -16.05 -13.85 -3.33
N PHE A 203 -15.03 -13.53 -2.52
CA PHE A 203 -14.98 -13.96 -1.12
C PHE A 203 -15.84 -13.10 -0.18
N SER A 204 -16.12 -11.85 -0.52
CA SER A 204 -17.04 -11.00 0.26
C SER A 204 -18.51 -11.20 -0.09
N GLY A 205 -18.81 -11.94 -1.15
CA GLY A 205 -20.19 -12.06 -1.65
C GLY A 205 -20.79 -10.71 -2.08
N GLY A 206 -19.95 -9.74 -2.45
CA GLY A 206 -20.39 -8.39 -2.81
C GLY A 206 -20.77 -7.49 -1.62
N GLN A 207 -20.54 -7.95 -0.38
CA GLN A 207 -20.95 -7.20 0.84
C GLN A 207 -20.04 -6.03 1.20
N ASN A 208 -18.94 -5.80 0.45
CA ASN A 208 -17.98 -4.71 0.66
C ASN A 208 -17.77 -3.87 -0.61
N PRO A 209 -18.79 -3.17 -1.14
CA PRO A 209 -18.68 -2.46 -2.42
C PRO A 209 -17.61 -1.38 -2.41
N THR A 210 -17.46 -0.62 -1.32
CA THR A 210 -16.38 0.39 -1.22
C THR A 210 -15.02 -0.27 -1.31
N ALA A 211 -14.78 -1.36 -0.58
CA ALA A 211 -13.52 -2.08 -0.65
C ALA A 211 -13.27 -2.64 -2.07
N CYS A 212 -14.30 -3.12 -2.76
CA CYS A 212 -14.19 -3.59 -4.14
C CYS A 212 -13.86 -2.44 -5.12
N ILE A 213 -14.48 -1.27 -4.97
CA ILE A 213 -14.18 -0.09 -5.79
C ILE A 213 -12.72 0.36 -5.53
N MET A 214 -12.31 0.46 -4.27
CA MET A 214 -10.93 0.83 -3.92
C MET A 214 -9.93 -0.21 -4.43
N ALA A 215 -10.28 -1.50 -4.41
CA ALA A 215 -9.45 -2.57 -4.98
C ALA A 215 -9.22 -2.39 -6.49
N VAL A 216 -10.26 -2.02 -7.25
CA VAL A 216 -10.13 -1.71 -8.68
C VAL A 216 -9.20 -0.52 -8.88
N LEU A 217 -9.38 0.57 -8.12
CA LEU A 217 -8.52 1.76 -8.22
C LEU A 217 -7.07 1.44 -7.85
N MET A 218 -6.85 0.60 -6.83
CA MET A 218 -5.52 0.11 -6.46
C MET A 218 -4.89 -0.71 -7.58
N ALA A 219 -5.64 -1.62 -8.20
CA ALA A 219 -5.16 -2.43 -9.31
C ALA A 219 -4.75 -1.56 -10.51
N LEU A 220 -5.59 -0.61 -10.89
CA LEU A 220 -5.28 0.34 -11.97
C LEU A 220 -4.02 1.16 -11.67
N ALA A 221 -3.88 1.67 -10.45
CA ALA A 221 -2.70 2.44 -10.05
C ALA A 221 -1.41 1.60 -10.09
N VAL A 222 -1.44 0.35 -9.58
CA VAL A 222 -0.28 -0.55 -9.63
C VAL A 222 0.08 -0.91 -11.08
N VAL A 223 -0.89 -1.23 -11.93
CA VAL A 223 -0.66 -1.51 -13.36
C VAL A 223 -0.04 -0.29 -14.05
N PHE A 224 -0.56 0.91 -13.80
CA PHE A 224 0.01 2.16 -14.32
C PHE A 224 1.48 2.35 -13.88
N MET A 225 1.80 2.08 -12.61
CA MET A 225 3.18 2.16 -12.09
C MET A 225 4.11 1.08 -12.69
N HIS A 226 3.55 0.03 -13.30
CA HIS A 226 4.31 -1.01 -13.99
C HIS A 226 4.42 -0.81 -15.51
N ARG A 227 3.99 0.33 -16.07
CA ARG A 227 4.00 0.58 -17.53
C ARG A 227 5.36 0.33 -18.19
N GLU A 228 6.45 0.73 -17.55
CA GLU A 228 7.80 0.46 -18.05
C GLU A 228 8.19 -1.03 -17.97
N ASN A 229 7.69 -1.75 -16.94
CA ASN A 229 7.89 -3.19 -16.85
C ASN A 229 7.08 -3.92 -17.93
N ILE A 230 5.84 -3.48 -18.20
CA ILE A 230 5.00 -4.03 -19.27
C ILE A 230 5.69 -3.86 -20.62
N GLN A 231 6.27 -2.68 -20.86
CA GLN A 231 7.04 -2.46 -22.09
C GLN A 231 8.24 -3.42 -22.17
N ARG A 232 9.06 -3.53 -21.10
CA ARG A 232 10.20 -4.47 -21.08
C ARG A 232 9.79 -5.93 -21.20
N LEU A 233 8.62 -6.32 -20.66
CA LEU A 233 8.07 -7.68 -20.83
C LEU A 233 7.71 -7.95 -22.29
N ARG A 234 7.09 -6.99 -22.98
CA ARG A 234 6.75 -7.09 -24.41
C ARG A 234 8.02 -7.20 -25.27
N ASP A 235 9.04 -6.44 -24.93
CA ASP A 235 10.31 -6.40 -25.67
C ASP A 235 11.25 -7.57 -25.30
N GLY A 236 10.84 -8.46 -24.38
CA GLY A 236 11.66 -9.57 -23.88
C GLY A 236 12.85 -9.16 -22.99
N ASN A 237 12.91 -7.91 -22.57
CA ASN A 237 14.03 -7.29 -21.84
C ASN A 237 13.79 -7.10 -20.34
N GLU A 238 12.69 -7.66 -19.78
CA GLU A 238 12.42 -7.55 -18.35
C GLU A 238 13.39 -8.41 -17.55
N ARG A 239 13.84 -7.88 -16.42
CA ARG A 239 14.86 -8.50 -15.57
C ARG A 239 14.27 -9.67 -14.78
N LYS A 240 14.84 -10.85 -14.96
CA LYS A 240 14.49 -12.05 -14.18
C LYS A 240 15.14 -11.98 -12.79
N ILE A 241 14.42 -12.53 -11.78
CA ILE A 241 15.01 -12.73 -10.45
C ILE A 241 15.91 -13.98 -10.49
N SER A 242 17.13 -13.84 -9.97
CA SER A 242 18.02 -14.98 -9.74
C SER A 242 17.82 -15.47 -8.30
N LEU A 243 17.29 -16.68 -8.13
CA LEU A 243 17.10 -17.34 -6.83
C LEU A 243 18.35 -18.15 -6.39
N GLY A 244 19.44 -18.08 -7.14
CA GLY A 244 20.70 -18.79 -6.85
C GLY A 244 21.87 -17.85 -6.61
N LYS A 245 22.82 -18.26 -5.76
CA LYS A 245 24.12 -17.60 -5.58
C LYS A 245 24.86 -17.55 -6.92
N LYS A 246 24.67 -16.50 -7.73
CA LYS A 246 25.76 -16.09 -8.60
C LYS A 246 26.72 -15.26 -7.74
N LYS A 247 27.88 -15.83 -7.38
CA LYS A 247 29.07 -15.03 -7.15
C LYS A 247 29.18 -14.07 -8.30
N ALA A 248 29.20 -12.77 -8.01
CA ALA A 248 29.59 -11.76 -8.97
C ALA A 248 31.03 -12.04 -9.37
N GLU A 249 31.22 -12.74 -10.47
CA GLU A 249 32.46 -12.66 -11.22
C GLU A 249 32.37 -11.38 -12.03
N GLY A 250 33.17 -10.38 -11.66
CA GLY A 250 33.60 -9.33 -12.56
C GLY A 250 32.86 -8.00 -12.59
N GLU A 251 32.25 -7.51 -11.48
CA GLU A 251 32.12 -6.07 -11.29
C GLU A 251 32.64 -5.71 -9.90
N THR A 252 33.84 -5.25 -9.83
CA THR A 252 34.40 -4.56 -8.67
C THR A 252 33.58 -3.33 -8.40
N VAL A 253 32.68 -3.43 -7.42
CA VAL A 253 32.10 -2.25 -6.78
C VAL A 253 33.27 -1.61 -6.03
N GLU A 254 33.87 -0.56 -6.61
CA GLU A 254 34.74 0.32 -5.85
C GLU A 254 33.95 0.85 -4.65
N THR A 255 34.24 0.28 -3.49
CA THR A 255 33.82 0.84 -2.21
C THR A 255 34.42 2.23 -2.10
N PRO A 256 33.63 3.29 -1.87
CA PRO A 256 34.20 4.62 -1.66
C PRO A 256 35.11 4.57 -0.45
N VAL A 257 36.41 4.84 -0.67
CA VAL A 257 37.49 4.90 0.31
C VAL A 257 37.07 5.90 1.40
N ARG A 258 36.94 5.39 2.61
CA ARG A 258 36.70 6.14 3.83
C ARG A 258 37.89 7.06 4.11
N THR A 259 37.93 8.26 3.54
CA THR A 259 38.93 9.26 3.90
C THR A 259 38.76 9.68 5.35
N LYS A 260 39.60 9.13 6.23
CA LYS A 260 39.76 9.62 7.60
C LYS A 260 40.25 11.08 7.51
N LYS A 261 39.37 12.05 7.85
CA LYS A 261 39.79 13.41 8.15
C LYS A 261 40.78 13.37 9.30
N LYS A 262 42.08 13.64 9.04
CA LYS A 262 43.05 13.96 10.06
C LYS A 262 42.62 15.26 10.75
N LYS A 263 42.39 15.17 12.04
CA LYS A 263 42.32 16.37 12.92
C LYS A 263 43.72 17.04 12.90
N LYS A 264 43.74 18.30 12.57
CA LYS A 264 44.73 19.26 13.04
C LYS A 264 44.04 20.21 14.01
#